data_d6e6685f20efadc951c8f85724028662
#
_entry.id   d6e6685f20efadc951c8f85724028662
#
_cell.length_a   1.000
_cell.length_b   1.000
_cell.length_c   1.000
_cell.angle_alpha   90.00
_cell.angle_beta   90.00
_cell.angle_gamma   90.00
#
_symmetry.space_group_name_H-M   'P 1'
#
loop_
_entity.id
_entity.type
_entity.pdbx_description
1 polymer ?
#
loop_
_entity_poly.entity_id
_entity_poly.type
_entity_poly.pdbx_seq_one_letter_code
_entity_poly.pdbx_strand_id
1 'polypeptide(L)'
;MHIWKHTAFMAGLAMSTALVLGGVALAEEPVKGGTLRILATGEPDHIDPTGGSLVNTNNLARAISRQLISYESSMDPDVRMKPVGDLAVEVPQPTDDGLTYTFKLRQGINWNAPSGARPLVAKDMERGMKKLCNPQLQPSTLSYFTDLIVGFSEFCDGFSKVEPTAPAIKKYIEDNNVAGIQVPDDQTIVIKLKERAGDFVYMLSLQNAAPAPVEALEYLPDSPEYRANFVGLGPYVIGEYVPDTTLKLVRNPVWNAEADPLRKAYADEIEITMGLQADAIMQQLQAGDADLAYDINVPTAVLARLTAMGDEKLNAISSGNTNFIFINTITDNNNGALKDLRVRQALQYAVDKAAVAQTWGGAAVAEPVNGIFGIGVLGHHKFDLYPSTDSKGDPEKAKALLAEAGFPNGITLKMPYRNRDLEVASAATIQASMARAGITIELTPVTAADYYSKYVTNRENIKNGVWDIAPVGWTPDWVGGAARSVFQPQFSYSGAQQKYNYTNYNNDKANEVAAQAINATTPEETAKLWGQVDEIVMGDAPVVPLIANKNPRYHSEAVKNYQIYGLGVEGDWTNIWLDR
;
A
#
# COMPACT_ATOMS: atom_id res chain seq x y z
N MET A 1 -33.72 -42.01 -84.90
CA MET A 1 -32.42 -42.56 -85.30
C MET A 1 -31.36 -41.82 -84.60
N HIS A 2 -30.47 -42.49 -83.94
CA HIS A 2 -29.38 -42.11 -83.08
C HIS A 2 -29.67 -41.52 -81.67
N ILE A 3 -29.65 -42.47 -80.75
CA ILE A 3 -29.67 -42.32 -79.30
C ILE A 3 -28.26 -42.07 -78.81
N TRP A 4 -28.05 -41.01 -78.04
CA TRP A 4 -26.81 -40.89 -77.27
C TRP A 4 -27.09 -40.85 -75.77
N LYS A 5 -26.48 -41.85 -75.11
CA LYS A 5 -26.50 -42.02 -73.66
C LYS A 5 -25.49 -41.06 -72.99
N HIS A 6 -25.91 -40.29 -72.05
CA HIS A 6 -25.02 -39.56 -71.14
C HIS A 6 -24.91 -40.31 -69.81
N THR A 7 -23.71 -40.78 -69.55
CA THR A 7 -23.31 -41.36 -68.27
C THR A 7 -22.93 -40.25 -67.33
N ALA A 8 -23.62 -40.08 -66.19
CA ALA A 8 -23.31 -39.17 -65.15
C ALA A 8 -22.26 -39.77 -64.21
N PHE A 9 -21.14 -39.08 -64.02
CA PHE A 9 -20.12 -39.38 -63.01
C PHE A 9 -20.48 -38.61 -61.70
N MET A 10 -20.83 -39.35 -60.64
CA MET A 10 -20.95 -38.82 -59.30
C MET A 10 -19.57 -38.81 -58.64
N ALA A 11 -18.99 -37.61 -58.43
CA ALA A 11 -17.83 -37.42 -57.59
C ALA A 11 -18.32 -37.21 -56.15
N GLY A 12 -18.08 -38.18 -55.29
CA GLY A 12 -18.34 -38.08 -53.85
C GLY A 12 -17.31 -37.17 -53.18
N LEU A 13 -17.77 -36.04 -52.63
CA LEU A 13 -16.99 -35.16 -51.79
C LEU A 13 -17.04 -35.71 -50.35
N ALA A 14 -15.95 -36.34 -49.90
CA ALA A 14 -15.78 -36.73 -48.50
C ALA A 14 -15.38 -35.48 -47.70
N MET A 15 -16.34 -34.90 -46.97
CA MET A 15 -16.08 -33.85 -45.97
C MET A 15 -15.46 -34.48 -44.72
N SER A 16 -14.16 -34.35 -44.55
CA SER A 16 -13.47 -34.68 -43.30
C SER A 16 -13.76 -33.58 -42.28
N THR A 17 -14.70 -33.82 -41.37
CA THR A 17 -14.91 -33.01 -40.16
C THR A 17 -13.78 -33.31 -39.20
N ALA A 18 -12.76 -32.44 -39.17
CA ALA A 18 -11.79 -32.39 -38.09
C ALA A 18 -12.51 -31.86 -36.84
N LEU A 19 -12.84 -32.74 -35.89
CA LEU A 19 -13.19 -32.33 -34.53
C LEU A 19 -11.93 -31.69 -33.92
N VAL A 20 -11.91 -30.36 -33.83
CA VAL A 20 -11.01 -29.63 -32.93
C VAL A 20 -11.55 -29.88 -31.53
N LEU A 21 -11.02 -30.88 -30.84
CA LEU A 21 -11.12 -31.00 -29.40
C LEU A 21 -10.32 -29.82 -28.80
N GLY A 22 -11.01 -28.71 -28.62
CA GLY A 22 -10.53 -27.67 -27.73
C GLY A 22 -10.40 -28.27 -26.34
N GLY A 23 -9.17 -28.56 -25.91
CA GLY A 23 -8.92 -28.97 -24.55
C GLY A 23 -9.45 -27.89 -23.62
N VAL A 24 -10.55 -28.13 -22.94
CA VAL A 24 -10.92 -27.38 -21.76
C VAL A 24 -9.78 -27.65 -20.77
N ALA A 25 -8.91 -26.68 -20.55
CA ALA A 25 -7.97 -26.74 -19.43
C ALA A 25 -8.84 -26.88 -18.17
N LEU A 26 -8.89 -28.09 -17.62
CA LEU A 26 -9.50 -28.31 -16.31
C LEU A 26 -8.68 -27.43 -15.35
N ALA A 27 -9.33 -26.51 -14.68
CA ALA A 27 -8.70 -25.77 -13.58
C ALA A 27 -8.15 -26.81 -12.60
N GLU A 28 -6.86 -26.71 -12.28
CA GLU A 28 -6.24 -27.58 -11.28
C GLU A 28 -7.02 -27.45 -9.97
N GLU A 29 -7.42 -28.59 -9.39
CA GLU A 29 -8.09 -28.58 -8.09
C GLU A 29 -7.08 -28.25 -6.99
N PRO A 30 -7.40 -27.31 -6.08
CA PRO A 30 -6.49 -26.94 -5.01
C PRO A 30 -6.13 -28.11 -4.10
N VAL A 31 -4.84 -28.34 -3.90
CA VAL A 31 -4.32 -29.34 -2.98
C VAL A 31 -4.23 -28.75 -1.57
N LYS A 32 -4.74 -29.48 -0.58
CA LYS A 32 -4.61 -29.11 0.84
C LYS A 32 -3.42 -29.83 1.45
N GLY A 33 -2.69 -29.11 2.29
CA GLY A 33 -1.57 -29.67 3.04
C GLY A 33 -0.23 -29.03 2.72
N GLY A 34 0.82 -29.54 3.36
CA GLY A 34 2.19 -29.09 3.18
C GLY A 34 2.54 -27.78 3.91
N THR A 35 3.81 -27.42 3.82
CA THR A 35 4.38 -26.20 4.41
C THR A 35 4.68 -25.17 3.32
N LEU A 36 4.11 -23.97 3.43
CA LEU A 36 4.49 -22.81 2.64
C LEU A 36 5.77 -22.20 3.24
N ARG A 37 6.88 -22.28 2.50
CA ARG A 37 8.21 -21.83 2.95
C ARG A 37 8.48 -20.42 2.43
N ILE A 38 8.64 -19.48 3.35
CA ILE A 38 8.87 -18.07 3.08
C ILE A 38 10.25 -17.67 3.61
N LEU A 39 11.01 -16.93 2.83
CA LEU A 39 12.33 -16.44 3.22
C LEU A 39 12.30 -14.92 3.43
N ALA A 40 13.02 -14.45 4.45
CA ALA A 40 13.06 -13.04 4.84
C ALA A 40 14.49 -12.56 5.15
N THR A 41 14.73 -11.27 4.96
CA THR A 41 15.96 -10.62 5.44
C THR A 41 15.87 -10.24 6.91
N GLY A 42 14.67 -9.95 7.41
CA GLY A 42 14.42 -9.54 8.79
C GLY A 42 13.07 -9.96 9.33
N GLU A 43 12.77 -9.51 10.53
CA GLU A 43 11.52 -9.79 11.22
C GLU A 43 10.36 -8.92 10.72
N PRO A 44 9.08 -9.35 10.92
CA PRO A 44 7.94 -8.45 10.94
C PRO A 44 8.14 -7.33 11.98
N ASP A 45 7.70 -6.12 11.67
CA ASP A 45 7.82 -4.99 12.62
C ASP A 45 6.99 -5.23 13.90
N HIS A 46 5.84 -5.91 13.78
CA HIS A 46 4.97 -6.25 14.90
C HIS A 46 4.25 -7.60 14.67
N ILE A 47 4.12 -8.39 15.73
CA ILE A 47 3.19 -9.52 15.78
C ILE A 47 1.77 -9.04 16.12
N ASP A 48 1.65 -7.98 16.91
CA ASP A 48 0.38 -7.34 17.23
C ASP A 48 -0.16 -6.57 16.01
N PRO A 49 -1.27 -6.98 15.39
CA PRO A 49 -1.78 -6.30 14.20
C PRO A 49 -2.05 -4.81 14.42
N THR A 50 -2.46 -4.41 15.66
CA THR A 50 -2.78 -3.01 15.96
C THR A 50 -1.55 -2.10 15.98
N GLY A 51 -0.34 -2.65 16.14
CA GLY A 51 0.92 -1.91 16.15
C GLY A 51 1.66 -1.88 14.81
N GLY A 52 1.36 -2.80 13.90
CA GLY A 52 2.08 -2.96 12.65
C GLY A 52 2.01 -1.72 11.75
N SER A 53 3.13 -1.34 11.16
CA SER A 53 3.27 -0.17 10.28
C SER A 53 3.86 -0.51 8.91
N LEU A 54 4.52 -1.66 8.76
CA LEU A 54 5.08 -2.08 7.48
C LEU A 54 4.05 -2.80 6.61
N VAL A 55 4.13 -2.56 5.30
CA VAL A 55 3.21 -3.17 4.32
C VAL A 55 3.30 -4.71 4.34
N ASN A 56 4.50 -5.26 4.49
CA ASN A 56 4.70 -6.72 4.53
C ASN A 56 3.97 -7.38 5.71
N THR A 57 3.87 -6.69 6.87
CA THR A 57 3.17 -7.20 8.06
C THR A 57 1.67 -7.45 7.79
N ASN A 58 1.09 -6.82 6.75
CA ASN A 58 -0.28 -7.09 6.35
C ASN A 58 -0.54 -8.57 6.00
N ASN A 59 0.41 -9.28 5.37
CA ASN A 59 0.24 -10.70 5.04
C ASN A 59 0.25 -11.58 6.30
N LEU A 60 1.13 -11.27 7.26
CA LEU A 60 1.12 -11.92 8.56
C LEU A 60 -0.20 -11.66 9.28
N ALA A 61 -0.62 -10.38 9.37
CA ALA A 61 -1.88 -10.00 9.99
C ALA A 61 -3.09 -10.70 9.35
N ARG A 62 -3.10 -10.86 8.00
CA ARG A 62 -4.17 -11.59 7.28
C ARG A 62 -4.21 -13.07 7.64
N ALA A 63 -3.06 -13.66 7.95
CA ALA A 63 -2.98 -15.08 8.33
C ALA A 63 -3.45 -15.32 9.78
N ILE A 64 -3.15 -14.40 10.72
CA ILE A 64 -3.38 -14.60 12.16
C ILE A 64 -4.55 -13.80 12.74
N SER A 65 -5.06 -12.81 12.00
CA SER A 65 -6.12 -11.90 12.45
C SER A 65 -7.12 -11.62 11.34
N ARG A 66 -8.17 -10.85 11.66
CA ARG A 66 -9.23 -10.42 10.73
C ARG A 66 -9.70 -9.01 11.12
N GLN A 67 -10.28 -8.26 10.18
CA GLN A 67 -10.81 -6.92 10.39
C GLN A 67 -12.32 -6.88 10.08
N LEU A 68 -13.02 -5.77 10.38
CA LEU A 68 -14.43 -5.60 9.97
C LEU A 68 -14.57 -5.71 8.45
N ILE A 69 -13.66 -5.05 7.74
CA ILE A 69 -13.61 -4.94 6.28
C ILE A 69 -12.28 -5.50 5.80
N SER A 70 -12.26 -6.11 4.63
CA SER A 70 -11.06 -6.58 3.97
C SER A 70 -11.26 -6.58 2.44
N TYR A 71 -10.45 -7.33 1.71
CA TYR A 71 -10.48 -7.43 0.25
C TYR A 71 -10.45 -8.89 -0.21
N GLU A 72 -11.06 -9.15 -1.35
CA GLU A 72 -10.86 -10.42 -2.05
C GLU A 72 -9.44 -10.48 -2.63
N SER A 73 -8.91 -11.70 -2.75
CA SER A 73 -7.63 -11.93 -3.41
C SER A 73 -7.86 -12.12 -4.91
N SER A 74 -7.21 -11.27 -5.71
CA SER A 74 -7.30 -11.31 -7.17
C SER A 74 -6.10 -10.61 -7.82
N MET A 75 -5.71 -11.04 -9.01
CA MET A 75 -4.81 -10.25 -9.85
C MET A 75 -5.55 -9.11 -10.56
N ASP A 76 -6.87 -9.18 -10.66
CA ASP A 76 -7.71 -8.11 -11.21
C ASP A 76 -7.83 -6.95 -10.19
N PRO A 77 -7.36 -5.73 -10.52
CA PRO A 77 -7.44 -4.57 -9.64
C PRO A 77 -8.88 -4.16 -9.30
N ASP A 78 -9.85 -4.34 -10.20
CA ASP A 78 -11.24 -3.98 -9.97
C ASP A 78 -11.91 -4.87 -8.91
N VAL A 79 -11.38 -6.07 -8.70
CA VAL A 79 -11.79 -6.99 -7.64
C VAL A 79 -11.03 -6.70 -6.35
N ARG A 80 -9.68 -6.75 -6.40
CA ARG A 80 -8.84 -6.68 -5.18
C ARG A 80 -8.84 -5.33 -4.48
N MET A 81 -9.25 -4.26 -5.16
CA MET A 81 -9.30 -2.90 -4.57
C MET A 81 -10.68 -2.54 -4.02
N LYS A 82 -11.68 -3.42 -4.18
CA LYS A 82 -13.03 -3.21 -3.68
C LYS A 82 -13.15 -3.76 -2.25
N PRO A 83 -13.51 -2.92 -1.26
CA PRO A 83 -13.70 -3.38 0.10
C PRO A 83 -14.91 -4.30 0.22
N VAL A 84 -14.77 -5.36 1.00
CA VAL A 84 -15.82 -6.35 1.27
C VAL A 84 -15.91 -6.63 2.78
N GLY A 85 -17.04 -7.13 3.24
CA GLY A 85 -17.22 -7.56 4.63
C GLY A 85 -16.34 -8.78 4.95
N ASP A 86 -15.54 -8.69 6.02
CA ASP A 86 -14.76 -9.80 6.59
C ASP A 86 -15.39 -10.29 7.90
N LEU A 87 -15.08 -9.68 9.05
CA LEU A 87 -15.81 -9.93 10.30
C LEU A 87 -17.22 -9.37 10.24
N ALA A 88 -17.42 -8.26 9.53
CA ALA A 88 -18.76 -7.76 9.20
C ALA A 88 -19.40 -8.63 8.11
N VAL A 89 -20.73 -8.78 8.17
CA VAL A 89 -21.51 -9.49 7.16
C VAL A 89 -21.36 -8.84 5.78
N GLU A 90 -21.34 -7.50 5.76
CA GLU A 90 -21.28 -6.68 4.56
C GLU A 90 -20.60 -5.31 4.86
N VAL A 91 -20.31 -4.55 3.83
CA VAL A 91 -19.94 -3.13 3.94
C VAL A 91 -21.24 -2.34 4.11
N PRO A 92 -21.50 -1.72 5.28
CA PRO A 92 -22.76 -1.03 5.51
C PRO A 92 -22.84 0.29 4.76
N GLN A 93 -24.04 0.66 4.35
CA GLN A 93 -24.33 2.03 3.94
C GLN A 93 -24.47 2.90 5.20
N PRO A 94 -23.81 4.06 5.26
CA PRO A 94 -23.92 4.94 6.40
C PRO A 94 -25.31 5.58 6.49
N THR A 95 -25.76 5.84 7.72
CA THR A 95 -26.97 6.61 8.06
C THR A 95 -26.60 7.97 8.63
N ASP A 96 -27.61 8.75 9.09
CA ASP A 96 -27.42 10.08 9.67
C ASP A 96 -26.56 10.99 8.77
N ASP A 97 -26.96 11.05 7.51
CA ASP A 97 -26.27 11.87 6.51
C ASP A 97 -24.79 11.50 6.28
N GLY A 98 -24.46 10.20 6.38
CA GLY A 98 -23.11 9.69 6.16
C GLY A 98 -22.24 9.64 7.43
N LEU A 99 -22.79 9.91 8.59
CA LEU A 99 -22.05 10.02 9.85
C LEU A 99 -22.07 8.76 10.71
N THR A 100 -23.00 7.82 10.47
CA THR A 100 -23.16 6.65 11.32
C THR A 100 -23.05 5.37 10.53
N TYR A 101 -22.10 4.51 10.91
CA TYR A 101 -21.87 3.19 10.34
C TYR A 101 -22.26 2.12 11.34
N THR A 102 -23.17 1.21 10.95
CA THR A 102 -23.61 0.08 11.79
C THR A 102 -23.16 -1.23 11.17
N PHE A 103 -22.26 -1.93 11.83
CA PHE A 103 -21.73 -3.22 11.38
C PHE A 103 -22.38 -4.35 12.18
N LYS A 104 -22.84 -5.39 11.45
CA LYS A 104 -23.28 -6.66 12.02
C LYS A 104 -22.16 -7.70 11.85
N LEU A 105 -21.75 -8.33 12.95
CA LEU A 105 -20.70 -9.34 12.93
C LEU A 105 -21.23 -10.68 12.41
N ARG A 106 -20.36 -11.38 11.67
CA ARG A 106 -20.60 -12.78 11.28
C ARG A 106 -20.60 -13.67 12.51
N GLN A 107 -21.43 -14.67 12.51
CA GLN A 107 -21.46 -15.69 13.54
C GLN A 107 -20.47 -16.83 13.26
N GLY A 108 -20.18 -17.64 14.28
CA GLY A 108 -19.32 -18.81 14.14
C GLY A 108 -17.82 -18.50 14.09
N ILE A 109 -17.42 -17.28 14.48
CA ILE A 109 -16.02 -16.86 14.55
C ILE A 109 -15.56 -16.95 16.00
N ASN A 110 -14.42 -17.62 16.24
CA ASN A 110 -13.90 -17.86 17.58
C ASN A 110 -12.44 -17.44 17.70
N TRP A 111 -12.09 -16.91 18.85
CA TRP A 111 -10.72 -16.75 19.30
C TRP A 111 -10.11 -18.08 19.71
N ASN A 112 -8.83 -18.28 19.39
CA ASN A 112 -8.01 -19.36 19.92
C ASN A 112 -7.49 -18.97 21.32
N ALA A 113 -8.41 -18.84 22.29
CA ALA A 113 -8.05 -18.43 23.64
C ALA A 113 -7.46 -19.59 24.45
N PRO A 114 -6.60 -19.34 25.46
CA PRO A 114 -6.05 -20.39 26.32
C PRO A 114 -7.11 -21.23 27.05
N SER A 115 -8.29 -20.66 27.29
CA SER A 115 -9.45 -21.36 27.86
C SER A 115 -10.22 -22.23 26.86
N GLY A 116 -9.82 -22.26 25.59
CA GLY A 116 -10.50 -22.91 24.49
C GLY A 116 -11.20 -21.89 23.56
N ALA A 117 -11.99 -22.40 22.61
CA ALA A 117 -12.72 -21.55 21.67
C ALA A 117 -13.65 -20.55 22.37
N ARG A 118 -13.43 -19.25 22.16
CA ARG A 118 -14.26 -18.17 22.69
C ARG A 118 -14.86 -17.36 21.53
N PRO A 119 -16.20 -17.19 21.48
CA PRO A 119 -16.83 -16.40 20.40
C PRO A 119 -16.28 -14.97 20.33
N LEU A 120 -16.09 -14.46 19.10
CA LEU A 120 -15.89 -13.04 18.84
C LEU A 120 -17.16 -12.28 19.19
N VAL A 121 -17.02 -11.19 19.93
CA VAL A 121 -18.10 -10.26 20.23
C VAL A 121 -17.75 -8.83 19.84
N ALA A 122 -18.75 -7.99 19.64
CA ALA A 122 -18.56 -6.59 19.22
C ALA A 122 -17.69 -5.77 20.22
N LYS A 123 -17.66 -6.15 21.49
CA LYS A 123 -16.77 -5.57 22.50
C LYS A 123 -15.29 -5.80 22.19
N ASP A 124 -14.93 -6.90 21.54
CA ASP A 124 -13.55 -7.17 21.11
C ASP A 124 -13.13 -6.20 20.01
N MET A 125 -14.06 -5.80 19.10
CA MET A 125 -13.82 -4.76 18.10
C MET A 125 -13.55 -3.39 18.73
N GLU A 126 -14.42 -2.97 19.67
CA GLU A 126 -14.23 -1.72 20.42
C GLU A 126 -12.87 -1.73 21.14
N ARG A 127 -12.51 -2.84 21.77
CA ARG A 127 -11.24 -3.00 22.48
C ARG A 127 -10.03 -2.84 21.55
N GLY A 128 -10.06 -3.45 20.36
CA GLY A 128 -9.03 -3.30 19.34
C GLY A 128 -8.84 -1.85 18.94
N MET A 129 -9.92 -1.13 18.66
CA MET A 129 -9.86 0.29 18.32
C MET A 129 -9.31 1.15 19.48
N LYS A 130 -9.76 0.92 20.72
CA LYS A 130 -9.22 1.62 21.91
C LYS A 130 -7.73 1.37 22.11
N LYS A 131 -7.24 0.18 21.77
CA LYS A 131 -5.84 -0.21 21.88
C LYS A 131 -4.92 0.61 20.98
N LEU A 132 -5.41 1.15 19.86
CA LEU A 132 -4.64 2.06 18.98
C LEU A 132 -4.10 3.28 19.72
N CYS A 133 -4.82 3.75 20.76
CA CYS A 133 -4.38 4.90 21.56
C CYS A 133 -3.28 4.57 22.58
N ASN A 134 -2.84 3.30 22.68
CA ASN A 134 -1.77 2.94 23.61
C ASN A 134 -0.45 3.64 23.23
N PRO A 135 0.12 4.48 24.12
CA PRO A 135 1.35 5.22 23.83
C PRO A 135 2.55 4.33 23.44
N GLN A 136 2.52 3.05 23.77
CA GLN A 136 3.56 2.09 23.41
C GLN A 136 3.42 1.53 22.00
N LEU A 137 2.24 1.63 21.36
CA LEU A 137 2.01 1.17 19.98
C LEU A 137 2.21 2.30 18.96
N GLN A 138 1.50 3.42 19.14
CA GLN A 138 1.53 4.63 18.30
C GLN A 138 1.62 4.35 16.79
N PRO A 139 0.69 3.58 16.21
CA PRO A 139 0.73 3.29 14.79
C PRO A 139 0.60 4.59 13.97
N SER A 140 1.25 4.64 12.80
CA SER A 140 1.20 5.79 11.89
C SER A 140 -0.21 6.15 11.43
N THR A 141 -1.14 5.19 11.50
CA THR A 141 -2.53 5.29 11.07
C THR A 141 -3.47 5.86 12.14
N LEU A 142 -3.00 6.09 13.37
CA LEU A 142 -3.82 6.54 14.50
C LEU A 142 -4.62 7.81 14.18
N SER A 143 -4.02 8.77 13.47
CA SER A 143 -4.66 10.04 13.13
C SER A 143 -5.94 9.86 12.31
N TYR A 144 -6.04 8.84 11.48
CA TYR A 144 -7.26 8.58 10.68
C TYR A 144 -8.48 8.29 11.57
N PHE A 145 -8.26 7.65 12.70
CA PHE A 145 -9.34 7.33 13.65
C PHE A 145 -9.60 8.48 14.62
N THR A 146 -8.55 9.13 15.16
CA THR A 146 -8.71 10.26 16.08
C THR A 146 -9.35 11.47 15.42
N ASP A 147 -9.08 11.71 14.14
CA ASP A 147 -9.63 12.86 13.43
C ASP A 147 -11.10 12.65 13.04
N LEU A 148 -11.51 11.41 12.79
CA LEU A 148 -12.84 11.10 12.29
C LEU A 148 -13.83 10.66 13.36
N ILE A 149 -13.44 9.81 14.31
CA ILE A 149 -14.39 9.21 15.24
C ILE A 149 -14.67 10.14 16.42
N VAL A 150 -15.96 10.33 16.74
CA VAL A 150 -16.40 11.19 17.86
C VAL A 150 -15.80 10.70 19.19
N GLY A 151 -15.11 11.57 19.91
CA GLY A 151 -14.55 11.28 21.24
C GLY A 151 -13.31 10.39 21.24
N PHE A 152 -12.75 10.04 20.05
CA PHE A 152 -11.58 9.17 20.00
C PHE A 152 -10.30 9.89 20.42
N SER A 153 -10.13 11.15 20.01
CA SER A 153 -8.99 11.98 20.42
C SER A 153 -8.95 12.17 21.93
N GLU A 154 -10.09 12.49 22.54
CA GLU A 154 -10.24 12.68 23.99
C GLU A 154 -9.92 11.39 24.76
N PHE A 155 -10.32 10.23 24.23
CA PHE A 155 -9.94 8.94 24.81
C PHE A 155 -8.42 8.73 24.74
N CYS A 156 -7.76 9.00 23.60
CA CYS A 156 -6.32 8.89 23.46
C CYS A 156 -5.56 9.86 24.38
N ASP A 157 -6.05 11.09 24.54
CA ASP A 157 -5.47 12.09 25.45
C ASP A 157 -5.51 11.63 26.91
N GLY A 158 -6.59 10.98 27.31
CA GLY A 158 -6.70 10.34 28.62
C GLY A 158 -5.76 9.15 28.77
N PHE A 159 -5.67 8.32 27.74
CA PHE A 159 -4.81 7.12 27.72
C PHE A 159 -3.31 7.46 27.81
N SER A 160 -2.90 8.57 27.20
CA SER A 160 -1.50 9.02 27.24
C SER A 160 -0.96 9.28 28.67
N LYS A 161 -1.84 9.42 29.65
CA LYS A 161 -1.53 9.67 31.06
C LYS A 161 -1.50 8.41 31.93
N VAL A 162 -1.84 7.25 31.32
CA VAL A 162 -1.91 5.97 32.03
C VAL A 162 -0.51 5.39 32.20
N GLU A 163 -0.23 4.81 33.37
CA GLU A 163 1.03 4.11 33.60
C GLU A 163 1.21 2.98 32.57
N PRO A 164 2.42 2.82 32.00
CA PRO A 164 2.70 1.82 30.97
C PRO A 164 2.85 0.40 31.54
N THR A 165 1.83 -0.06 32.28
CA THR A 165 1.76 -1.43 32.84
C THR A 165 0.51 -2.13 32.32
N ALA A 166 0.59 -3.43 32.08
CA ALA A 166 -0.54 -4.19 31.55
C ALA A 166 -1.83 -4.04 32.39
N PRO A 167 -1.78 -4.11 33.75
CA PRO A 167 -3.00 -3.89 34.56
C PRO A 167 -3.61 -2.50 34.42
N ALA A 168 -2.80 -1.43 34.35
CA ALA A 168 -3.28 -0.06 34.22
C ALA A 168 -3.88 0.17 32.81
N ILE A 169 -3.22 -0.32 31.76
CA ILE A 169 -3.68 -0.29 30.38
C ILE A 169 -5.01 -1.03 30.25
N LYS A 170 -5.09 -2.28 30.75
CA LYS A 170 -6.31 -3.08 30.75
C LYS A 170 -7.46 -2.33 31.44
N LYS A 171 -7.19 -1.84 32.65
CA LYS A 171 -8.20 -1.08 33.41
C LYS A 171 -8.71 0.13 32.63
N TYR A 172 -7.82 0.92 32.02
CA TYR A 172 -8.22 2.10 31.26
C TYR A 172 -9.08 1.75 30.05
N ILE A 173 -8.67 0.74 29.26
CA ILE A 173 -9.41 0.29 28.06
C ILE A 173 -10.80 -0.23 28.43
N GLU A 174 -10.92 -1.00 29.53
CA GLU A 174 -12.22 -1.59 29.91
C GLU A 174 -13.16 -0.58 30.60
N ASP A 175 -12.64 0.36 31.38
CA ASP A 175 -13.44 1.29 32.19
C ASP A 175 -13.84 2.56 31.42
N ASN A 176 -13.19 2.91 30.32
CA ASN A 176 -13.44 4.14 29.58
C ASN A 176 -14.03 3.86 28.19
N ASN A 177 -14.98 4.68 27.76
CA ASN A 177 -15.65 4.55 26.48
C ASN A 177 -15.21 5.64 25.50
N VAL A 178 -15.23 5.33 24.21
CA VAL A 178 -15.15 6.29 23.12
C VAL A 178 -16.57 6.68 22.75
N ALA A 179 -16.91 7.98 22.82
CA ALA A 179 -18.29 8.44 22.62
C ALA A 179 -18.89 8.05 21.26
N GLY A 180 -18.06 7.97 20.22
CA GLY A 180 -18.44 7.58 18.88
C GLY A 180 -18.47 6.07 18.62
N ILE A 181 -18.12 5.23 19.60
CA ILE A 181 -18.17 3.78 19.43
C ILE A 181 -19.20 3.20 20.40
N GLN A 182 -20.20 2.49 19.88
CA GLN A 182 -21.28 1.90 20.66
C GLN A 182 -21.40 0.40 20.35
N VAL A 183 -21.60 -0.39 21.37
CA VAL A 183 -21.80 -1.84 21.30
C VAL A 183 -23.15 -2.16 21.95
N PRO A 184 -24.26 -2.04 21.20
CA PRO A 184 -25.60 -2.26 21.74
C PRO A 184 -25.89 -3.72 22.07
N ASP A 185 -25.23 -4.65 21.41
CA ASP A 185 -25.29 -6.09 21.63
C ASP A 185 -23.99 -6.78 21.18
N ASP A 186 -23.82 -8.07 21.47
CA ASP A 186 -22.62 -8.84 21.15
C ASP A 186 -22.30 -8.94 19.66
N GLN A 187 -23.24 -8.65 18.77
CA GLN A 187 -23.12 -8.81 17.31
C GLN A 187 -23.14 -7.47 16.56
N THR A 188 -23.24 -6.36 17.27
CA THR A 188 -23.42 -5.05 16.63
C THR A 188 -22.41 -4.04 17.17
N ILE A 189 -21.66 -3.41 16.25
CA ILE A 189 -20.86 -2.23 16.56
C ILE A 189 -21.35 -1.05 15.71
N VAL A 190 -21.55 0.11 16.36
CA VAL A 190 -21.94 1.37 15.73
C VAL A 190 -20.81 2.37 15.89
N ILE A 191 -20.38 2.97 14.78
CA ILE A 191 -19.32 3.97 14.76
C ILE A 191 -19.88 5.29 14.23
N LYS A 192 -19.72 6.37 15.02
CA LYS A 192 -20.15 7.73 14.67
C LYS A 192 -18.96 8.59 14.33
N LEU A 193 -19.03 9.24 13.19
CA LEU A 193 -18.02 10.16 12.70
C LEU A 193 -18.35 11.61 13.05
N LYS A 194 -17.31 12.45 13.16
CA LYS A 194 -17.41 13.92 13.33
C LYS A 194 -17.83 14.61 12.04
N GLU A 195 -17.42 14.04 10.92
CA GLU A 195 -17.69 14.51 9.57
C GLU A 195 -17.80 13.32 8.62
N ARG A 196 -18.39 13.54 7.44
CA ARG A 196 -18.46 12.50 6.40
C ARG A 196 -17.05 12.11 5.95
N ALA A 197 -16.87 10.84 5.70
CA ALA A 197 -15.63 10.30 5.13
C ALA A 197 -15.99 9.09 4.26
N GLY A 198 -16.06 9.28 2.95
CA GLY A 198 -16.36 8.21 1.98
C GLY A 198 -15.30 7.11 1.97
N ASP A 199 -14.10 7.40 2.46
CA ASP A 199 -12.97 6.47 2.58
C ASP A 199 -12.88 5.77 3.96
N PHE A 200 -13.81 6.02 4.88
CA PHE A 200 -13.76 5.44 6.23
C PHE A 200 -13.76 3.90 6.23
N VAL A 201 -14.54 3.29 5.34
CA VAL A 201 -14.59 1.81 5.24
C VAL A 201 -13.25 1.20 4.82
N TYR A 202 -12.46 1.92 4.02
CA TYR A 202 -11.11 1.48 3.63
C TYR A 202 -10.14 1.51 4.82
N MET A 203 -10.28 2.48 5.73
CA MET A 203 -9.47 2.57 6.95
C MET A 203 -9.73 1.37 7.89
N LEU A 204 -10.97 0.84 7.88
CA LEU A 204 -11.34 -0.35 8.67
C LEU A 204 -10.78 -1.67 8.09
N SER A 205 -10.17 -1.64 6.91
CA SER A 205 -9.45 -2.79 6.34
C SER A 205 -7.98 -2.84 6.77
N LEU A 206 -7.45 -1.75 7.33
CA LEU A 206 -6.09 -1.71 7.85
C LEU A 206 -5.90 -2.74 8.97
N GLN A 207 -4.74 -3.39 9.03
CA GLN A 207 -4.43 -4.34 10.10
C GLN A 207 -4.60 -3.73 11.49
N ASN A 208 -4.38 -2.41 11.62
CA ASN A 208 -4.54 -1.66 12.85
C ASN A 208 -5.98 -1.65 13.37
N ALA A 209 -6.99 -1.83 12.51
CA ALA A 209 -8.40 -1.93 12.89
C ALA A 209 -8.83 -3.36 13.33
N ALA A 210 -7.86 -4.24 13.60
CA ALA A 210 -8.14 -5.59 14.11
C ALA A 210 -8.78 -5.56 15.50
N PRO A 211 -9.68 -6.51 15.81
CA PRO A 211 -10.20 -6.68 17.17
C PRO A 211 -9.08 -7.12 18.12
N ALA A 212 -9.27 -6.89 19.41
CA ALA A 212 -8.37 -7.37 20.45
C ALA A 212 -9.14 -8.23 21.46
N PRO A 213 -8.70 -9.48 21.71
CA PRO A 213 -9.26 -10.30 22.77
C PRO A 213 -8.86 -9.72 24.13
N VAL A 214 -9.71 -9.92 25.15
CA VAL A 214 -9.40 -9.43 26.50
C VAL A 214 -8.12 -10.04 27.06
N GLU A 215 -7.79 -11.25 26.64
CA GLU A 215 -6.58 -11.99 27.02
C GLU A 215 -5.29 -11.26 26.57
N ALA A 216 -5.35 -10.54 25.47
CA ALA A 216 -4.20 -9.75 24.97
C ALA A 216 -3.82 -8.59 25.91
N LEU A 217 -4.75 -8.11 26.75
CA LEU A 217 -4.50 -7.02 27.69
C LEU A 217 -3.78 -7.48 28.97
N GLU A 218 -3.51 -8.77 29.13
CA GLU A 218 -2.69 -9.29 30.24
C GLU A 218 -1.20 -8.98 30.05
N TYR A 219 -0.80 -8.58 28.84
CA TYR A 219 0.59 -8.37 28.46
C TYR A 219 0.79 -6.96 27.90
N LEU A 220 2.01 -6.44 27.98
CA LEU A 220 2.37 -5.24 27.25
C LEU A 220 2.39 -5.53 25.74
N PRO A 221 1.95 -4.58 24.90
CA PRO A 221 1.94 -4.78 23.47
C PRO A 221 3.31 -5.21 22.94
N ASP A 222 3.30 -6.24 22.10
CA ASP A 222 4.46 -6.78 21.40
C ASP A 222 5.65 -7.20 22.31
N SER A 223 5.41 -7.34 23.61
CA SER A 223 6.41 -7.90 24.54
C SER A 223 6.67 -9.38 24.24
N PRO A 224 7.79 -9.96 24.71
CA PRO A 224 8.06 -11.40 24.58
C PRO A 224 6.91 -12.27 25.11
N GLU A 225 6.28 -11.84 26.22
CA GLU A 225 5.14 -12.52 26.83
C GLU A 225 3.89 -12.41 25.95
N TYR A 226 3.63 -11.23 25.33
CA TYR A 226 2.55 -11.07 24.37
C TYR A 226 2.72 -12.01 23.17
N ARG A 227 3.93 -12.03 22.60
CA ARG A 227 4.27 -12.87 21.43
C ARG A 227 4.11 -14.36 21.74
N ALA A 228 4.51 -14.79 22.95
CA ALA A 228 4.38 -16.17 23.39
C ALA A 228 2.93 -16.60 23.70
N ASN A 229 2.03 -15.65 23.97
CA ASN A 229 0.63 -15.89 24.34
C ASN A 229 -0.33 -15.25 23.35
N PHE A 230 0.08 -15.11 22.09
CA PHE A 230 -0.76 -14.50 21.06
C PHE A 230 -2.07 -15.28 20.84
N VAL A 231 -3.18 -14.57 20.86
CA VAL A 231 -4.53 -15.12 20.63
C VAL A 231 -5.06 -14.58 19.29
N GLY A 232 -5.30 -15.47 18.34
CA GLY A 232 -5.66 -15.12 16.96
C GLY A 232 -7.09 -15.47 16.59
N LEU A 233 -7.58 -14.84 15.50
CA LEU A 233 -8.87 -15.09 14.83
C LEU A 233 -8.70 -15.64 13.41
N GLY A 234 -7.51 -15.51 12.85
CA GLY A 234 -7.23 -15.92 11.48
C GLY A 234 -7.17 -17.43 11.31
N PRO A 235 -6.97 -17.91 10.07
CA PRO A 235 -6.85 -19.33 9.78
C PRO A 235 -5.59 -19.99 10.36
N TYR A 236 -4.61 -19.18 10.78
CA TYR A 236 -3.38 -19.64 11.42
C TYR A 236 -3.16 -18.95 12.76
N VAL A 237 -2.36 -19.60 13.61
CA VAL A 237 -1.85 -19.08 14.88
C VAL A 237 -0.36 -19.30 14.96
N ILE A 238 0.32 -18.57 15.85
CA ILE A 238 1.76 -18.73 16.06
C ILE A 238 2.00 -20.08 16.75
N GLY A 239 2.73 -20.97 16.08
CA GLY A 239 3.16 -22.25 16.63
C GLY A 239 4.56 -22.17 17.26
N GLU A 240 5.47 -21.42 16.62
CA GLU A 240 6.82 -21.19 17.09
C GLU A 240 7.30 -19.81 16.67
N TYR A 241 8.02 -19.13 17.54
CA TYR A 241 8.68 -17.87 17.22
C TYR A 241 10.06 -17.81 17.91
N VAL A 242 11.11 -17.82 17.09
CA VAL A 242 12.48 -17.60 17.50
C VAL A 242 12.95 -16.29 16.86
N PRO A 243 13.14 -15.21 17.64
CA PRO A 243 13.53 -13.91 17.12
C PRO A 243 14.70 -13.98 16.13
N ASP A 244 14.66 -13.17 15.08
CA ASP A 244 15.66 -13.08 14.00
C ASP A 244 15.94 -14.39 13.24
N THR A 245 15.20 -15.46 13.50
CA THR A 245 15.48 -16.80 12.96
C THR A 245 14.27 -17.43 12.27
N THR A 246 13.18 -17.67 13.00
CA THR A 246 12.03 -18.41 12.50
C THR A 246 10.72 -17.95 13.12
N LEU A 247 9.71 -17.78 12.28
CA LEU A 247 8.31 -17.66 12.68
C LEU A 247 7.51 -18.75 11.97
N LYS A 248 6.90 -19.65 12.76
CA LYS A 248 6.08 -20.74 12.25
C LYS A 248 4.63 -20.52 12.63
N LEU A 249 3.77 -20.53 11.62
CA LEU A 249 2.33 -20.47 11.78
C LEU A 249 1.74 -21.84 11.50
N VAL A 250 0.85 -22.30 12.39
CA VAL A 250 0.13 -23.56 12.25
C VAL A 250 -1.37 -23.30 12.11
N ARG A 251 -2.12 -24.24 11.56
CA ARG A 251 -3.58 -24.09 11.44
C ARG A 251 -4.21 -23.77 12.78
N ASN A 252 -5.07 -22.76 12.79
CA ASN A 252 -5.87 -22.43 13.95
C ASN A 252 -6.99 -23.49 14.14
N PRO A 253 -6.98 -24.27 15.22
CA PRO A 253 -7.92 -25.39 15.40
C PRO A 253 -9.36 -24.93 15.60
N VAL A 254 -9.60 -23.65 15.94
CA VAL A 254 -10.95 -23.10 16.18
C VAL A 254 -11.44 -22.24 15.01
N TRP A 255 -10.60 -22.08 13.96
CA TRP A 255 -11.01 -21.32 12.77
C TRP A 255 -12.09 -22.07 11.98
N ASN A 256 -13.13 -21.34 11.62
CA ASN A 256 -14.26 -21.87 10.87
C ASN A 256 -14.25 -21.35 9.42
N ALA A 257 -13.93 -22.21 8.48
CA ALA A 257 -13.86 -21.90 7.05
C ALA A 257 -15.22 -21.43 6.47
N GLU A 258 -16.36 -21.89 7.02
CA GLU A 258 -17.69 -21.47 6.57
C GLU A 258 -18.00 -20.03 6.96
N ALA A 259 -17.39 -19.54 8.05
CA ALA A 259 -17.49 -18.15 8.51
C ALA A 259 -16.43 -17.22 7.92
N ASP A 260 -15.54 -17.73 7.03
CA ASP A 260 -14.49 -16.95 6.39
C ASP A 260 -14.57 -17.04 4.85
N PRO A 261 -15.26 -16.11 4.19
CA PRO A 261 -15.41 -16.15 2.73
C PRO A 261 -14.10 -15.85 1.98
N LEU A 262 -13.11 -15.22 2.62
CA LEU A 262 -11.94 -14.64 1.97
C LEU A 262 -10.71 -15.55 2.00
N ARG A 263 -10.59 -16.44 2.99
CA ARG A 263 -9.40 -17.27 3.21
C ARG A 263 -9.75 -18.75 3.08
N LYS A 264 -8.86 -19.51 2.45
CA LYS A 264 -9.05 -20.96 2.22
C LYS A 264 -8.14 -21.84 3.09
N ALA A 265 -7.00 -21.29 3.52
CA ALA A 265 -6.01 -21.96 4.35
C ALA A 265 -5.61 -23.35 3.80
N TYR A 266 -5.09 -23.38 2.57
CA TYR A 266 -4.73 -24.64 1.92
C TYR A 266 -3.52 -25.31 2.57
N ALA A 267 -2.45 -24.55 2.88
CA ALA A 267 -1.26 -25.07 3.56
C ALA A 267 -1.55 -25.50 5.01
N ASP A 268 -0.90 -26.53 5.53
CA ASP A 268 -1.00 -26.92 6.94
C ASP A 268 -0.20 -25.97 7.83
N GLU A 269 0.91 -25.46 7.30
CA GLU A 269 1.89 -24.65 8.02
C GLU A 269 2.45 -23.56 7.10
N ILE A 270 2.79 -22.41 7.66
CA ILE A 270 3.57 -21.36 7.02
C ILE A 270 4.83 -21.17 7.85
N GLU A 271 5.99 -21.35 7.24
CA GLU A 271 7.28 -21.20 7.91
C GLU A 271 8.05 -20.04 7.28
N ILE A 272 8.42 -19.05 8.08
CA ILE A 272 9.19 -17.87 7.67
C ILE A 272 10.59 -18.01 8.27
N THR A 273 11.60 -18.23 7.42
CA THR A 273 13.02 -18.25 7.82
C THR A 273 13.62 -16.87 7.57
N MET A 274 14.22 -16.29 8.61
CA MET A 274 14.72 -14.90 8.64
C MET A 274 16.25 -14.82 8.65
N GLY A 275 16.79 -13.61 8.49
CA GLY A 275 18.24 -13.35 8.57
C GLY A 275 19.03 -13.68 7.30
N LEU A 276 18.37 -13.86 6.16
CA LEU A 276 19.00 -14.22 4.90
C LEU A 276 19.35 -12.98 4.04
N GLN A 277 20.32 -13.12 3.14
CA GLN A 277 20.62 -12.09 2.15
C GLN A 277 19.72 -12.22 0.92
N ALA A 278 19.34 -11.10 0.31
CA ALA A 278 18.41 -11.06 -0.83
C ALA A 278 18.83 -11.98 -2.01
N ASP A 279 20.12 -12.03 -2.34
CA ASP A 279 20.61 -12.90 -3.41
C ASP A 279 20.47 -14.39 -3.06
N ALA A 280 20.69 -14.76 -1.80
CA ALA A 280 20.52 -16.14 -1.33
C ALA A 280 19.04 -16.54 -1.34
N ILE A 281 18.14 -15.62 -0.97
CA ILE A 281 16.69 -15.82 -1.07
C ILE A 281 16.31 -16.10 -2.54
N MET A 282 16.75 -15.26 -3.47
CA MET A 282 16.44 -15.45 -4.89
C MET A 282 16.98 -16.77 -5.46
N GLN A 283 18.17 -17.20 -5.04
CA GLN A 283 18.72 -18.49 -5.46
C GLN A 283 17.87 -19.67 -4.99
N GLN A 284 17.43 -19.66 -3.72
CA GLN A 284 16.60 -20.71 -3.15
C GLN A 284 15.19 -20.75 -3.79
N LEU A 285 14.58 -19.58 -4.09
CA LEU A 285 13.31 -19.53 -4.80
C LEU A 285 13.41 -20.12 -6.21
N GLN A 286 14.49 -19.80 -6.94
CA GLN A 286 14.72 -20.33 -8.29
C GLN A 286 15.04 -21.83 -8.29
N ALA A 287 15.67 -22.34 -7.22
CA ALA A 287 15.94 -23.77 -7.04
C ALA A 287 14.69 -24.56 -6.57
N GLY A 288 13.65 -23.90 -6.07
CA GLY A 288 12.46 -24.54 -5.49
C GLY A 288 12.66 -25.00 -4.04
N ASP A 289 13.75 -24.56 -3.39
CA ASP A 289 14.01 -24.85 -1.97
C ASP A 289 13.12 -24.04 -1.03
N ALA A 290 12.58 -22.90 -1.51
CA ALA A 290 11.58 -22.09 -0.84
C ALA A 290 10.52 -21.61 -1.85
N ASP A 291 9.44 -20.99 -1.36
CA ASP A 291 8.25 -20.71 -2.14
C ASP A 291 8.05 -19.22 -2.41
N LEU A 292 8.23 -18.38 -1.39
CA LEU A 292 8.04 -16.93 -1.45
C LEU A 292 9.16 -16.18 -0.75
N ALA A 293 9.27 -14.88 -1.03
CA ALA A 293 10.04 -13.93 -0.23
C ALA A 293 9.08 -13.01 0.54
N TYR A 294 9.47 -12.62 1.77
CA TYR A 294 8.67 -11.76 2.65
C TYR A 294 8.90 -10.27 2.42
N ASP A 295 10.18 -9.85 2.34
CA ASP A 295 10.54 -8.43 2.48
C ASP A 295 11.49 -7.91 1.40
N ILE A 296 11.74 -8.68 0.35
CA ILE A 296 12.60 -8.26 -0.77
C ILE A 296 11.84 -8.11 -2.08
N ASN A 297 12.27 -7.16 -2.90
CA ASN A 297 12.00 -7.15 -4.33
C ASN A 297 13.01 -8.03 -5.07
N VAL A 298 12.65 -8.51 -6.25
CA VAL A 298 13.58 -9.20 -7.14
C VAL A 298 14.76 -8.26 -7.45
N PRO A 299 16.02 -8.67 -7.19
CA PRO A 299 17.19 -7.84 -7.50
C PRO A 299 17.25 -7.43 -8.97
N THR A 300 17.69 -6.20 -9.26
CA THR A 300 17.60 -5.59 -10.61
C THR A 300 18.24 -6.44 -11.71
N ALA A 301 19.41 -7.07 -11.45
CA ALA A 301 20.06 -7.93 -12.42
C ALA A 301 19.26 -9.20 -12.74
N VAL A 302 18.63 -9.79 -11.72
CA VAL A 302 17.75 -10.96 -11.87
C VAL A 302 16.45 -10.56 -12.56
N LEU A 303 15.88 -9.42 -12.20
CA LEU A 303 14.67 -8.86 -12.79
C LEU A 303 14.80 -8.69 -14.30
N ALA A 304 15.90 -8.08 -14.78
CA ALA A 304 16.14 -7.87 -16.21
C ALA A 304 16.15 -9.21 -16.97
N ARG A 305 16.78 -10.24 -16.41
CA ARG A 305 16.85 -11.58 -17.00
C ARG A 305 15.47 -12.24 -17.03
N LEU A 306 14.75 -12.26 -15.91
CA LEU A 306 13.41 -12.89 -15.81
C LEU A 306 12.41 -12.21 -16.75
N THR A 307 12.44 -10.88 -16.83
CA THR A 307 11.62 -10.10 -17.77
C THR A 307 11.91 -10.46 -19.23
N ALA A 308 13.20 -10.56 -19.60
CA ALA A 308 13.60 -10.92 -20.96
C ALA A 308 13.19 -12.37 -21.35
N MET A 309 13.10 -13.26 -20.35
CA MET A 309 12.66 -14.64 -20.55
C MET A 309 11.13 -14.78 -20.56
N GLY A 310 10.38 -13.75 -20.14
CA GLY A 310 8.93 -13.85 -19.94
C GLY A 310 8.55 -14.85 -18.85
N ASP A 311 9.35 -14.94 -17.77
CA ASP A 311 9.11 -15.93 -16.69
C ASP A 311 7.81 -15.61 -15.97
N GLU A 312 6.81 -16.49 -16.07
CA GLU A 312 5.46 -16.33 -15.53
C GLU A 312 5.41 -16.29 -13.99
N LYS A 313 6.49 -16.72 -13.31
CA LYS A 313 6.63 -16.65 -11.86
C LYS A 313 7.02 -15.26 -11.36
N LEU A 314 7.40 -14.36 -12.28
CA LEU A 314 7.67 -12.97 -11.99
C LEU A 314 6.36 -12.16 -12.01
N ASN A 315 6.00 -11.58 -10.88
CA ASN A 315 4.84 -10.71 -10.74
C ASN A 315 5.31 -9.29 -10.41
N ALA A 316 4.83 -8.28 -11.13
CA ALA A 316 5.12 -6.88 -10.88
C ALA A 316 3.82 -6.16 -10.49
N ILE A 317 3.68 -5.90 -9.19
CA ILE A 317 2.42 -5.47 -8.57
C ILE A 317 2.49 -3.99 -8.22
N SER A 318 1.53 -3.20 -8.70
CA SER A 318 1.38 -1.80 -8.30
C SER A 318 0.77 -1.70 -6.91
N SER A 319 1.42 -0.92 -6.03
CA SER A 319 0.91 -0.53 -4.71
C SER A 319 0.38 0.91 -4.68
N GLY A 320 0.22 1.56 -5.84
CA GLY A 320 -0.12 3.00 -5.92
C GLY A 320 1.06 3.93 -5.60
N ASN A 321 2.25 3.38 -5.40
CA ASN A 321 3.44 4.18 -5.10
C ASN A 321 3.78 5.13 -6.24
N THR A 322 4.12 6.38 -5.87
CA THR A 322 4.63 7.39 -6.78
C THR A 322 5.91 8.00 -6.22
N ASN A 323 6.91 8.15 -7.08
CA ASN A 323 8.13 8.87 -6.77
C ASN A 323 8.09 10.27 -7.37
N PHE A 324 8.50 11.24 -6.58
CA PHE A 324 8.48 12.66 -6.89
C PHE A 324 9.85 13.29 -6.70
N ILE A 325 10.05 14.48 -7.28
CA ILE A 325 10.99 15.47 -6.76
C ILE A 325 10.14 16.57 -6.10
N PHE A 326 10.20 16.69 -4.79
CA PHE A 326 9.56 17.78 -4.05
C PHE A 326 10.38 19.06 -4.19
N ILE A 327 9.70 20.19 -4.34
CA ILE A 327 10.31 21.51 -4.56
C ILE A 327 10.13 22.35 -3.30
N ASN A 328 11.19 22.85 -2.72
CA ASN A 328 11.14 23.78 -1.58
C ASN A 328 10.68 25.16 -2.05
N THR A 329 9.37 25.40 -2.01
CA THR A 329 8.78 26.63 -2.55
C THR A 329 8.97 27.86 -1.66
N ILE A 330 9.55 27.72 -0.47
CA ILE A 330 9.75 28.83 0.47
C ILE A 330 11.22 29.26 0.61
N THR A 331 12.17 28.53 0.04
CA THR A 331 13.59 28.88 0.09
C THR A 331 13.89 30.21 -0.59
N ASP A 332 14.85 30.97 -0.04
CA ASP A 332 15.40 32.16 -0.66
C ASP A 332 16.63 31.89 -1.54
N ASN A 333 17.05 30.65 -1.66
CA ASN A 333 18.15 30.27 -2.53
C ASN A 333 17.88 30.71 -3.98
N ASN A 334 18.94 31.06 -4.72
CA ASN A 334 18.85 31.63 -6.06
C ASN A 334 17.87 32.84 -6.15
N ASN A 335 17.90 33.73 -5.15
CA ASN A 335 16.96 34.86 -5.07
C ASN A 335 15.48 34.46 -5.07
N GLY A 336 15.15 33.33 -4.47
CA GLY A 336 13.80 32.80 -4.39
C GLY A 336 13.28 32.22 -5.71
N ALA A 337 14.17 31.75 -6.59
CA ALA A 337 13.81 31.20 -7.91
C ALA A 337 12.66 30.19 -7.84
N LEU A 338 12.64 29.29 -6.87
CA LEU A 338 11.61 28.24 -6.74
C LEU A 338 10.23 28.76 -6.30
N LYS A 339 10.12 30.05 -5.92
CA LYS A 339 8.84 30.72 -5.67
C LYS A 339 8.13 31.10 -6.98
N ASP A 340 8.90 31.27 -8.08
CA ASP A 340 8.35 31.58 -9.42
C ASP A 340 7.81 30.28 -10.07
N LEU A 341 6.54 30.32 -10.47
CA LEU A 341 5.88 29.19 -11.12
C LEU A 341 6.60 28.75 -12.41
N ARG A 342 7.14 29.71 -13.19
CA ARG A 342 7.85 29.41 -14.44
C ARG A 342 9.10 28.56 -14.21
N VAL A 343 9.82 28.81 -13.09
CA VAL A 343 10.97 27.99 -12.68
C VAL A 343 10.50 26.57 -12.32
N ARG A 344 9.41 26.43 -11.58
CA ARG A 344 8.86 25.11 -11.24
C ARG A 344 8.35 24.36 -12.48
N GLN A 345 7.75 25.07 -13.45
CA GLN A 345 7.39 24.51 -14.74
C GLN A 345 8.61 24.11 -15.57
N ALA A 346 9.70 24.89 -15.51
CA ALA A 346 10.95 24.52 -16.15
C ALA A 346 11.49 23.19 -15.60
N LEU A 347 11.38 22.92 -14.28
CA LEU A 347 11.77 21.65 -13.68
C LEU A 347 10.95 20.47 -14.23
N GLN A 348 9.66 20.65 -14.54
CA GLN A 348 8.82 19.61 -15.17
C GLN A 348 9.39 19.19 -16.52
N TYR A 349 9.80 20.16 -17.36
CA TYR A 349 10.37 19.89 -18.68
C TYR A 349 11.84 19.45 -18.65
N ALA A 350 12.57 19.78 -17.56
CA ALA A 350 13.99 19.44 -17.47
C ALA A 350 14.26 17.95 -17.21
N VAL A 351 13.31 17.22 -16.64
CA VAL A 351 13.50 15.83 -16.21
C VAL A 351 13.16 14.83 -17.33
N ASP A 352 14.09 13.90 -17.59
CA ASP A 352 13.88 12.72 -18.41
C ASP A 352 13.30 11.58 -17.54
N LYS A 353 11.97 11.53 -17.44
CA LYS A 353 11.26 10.52 -16.64
C LYS A 353 11.45 9.10 -17.21
N ALA A 354 11.62 8.98 -18.53
CA ALA A 354 11.89 7.70 -19.17
C ALA A 354 13.26 7.14 -18.75
N ALA A 355 14.30 7.98 -18.66
CA ALA A 355 15.61 7.57 -18.16
C ALA A 355 15.55 7.19 -16.66
N VAL A 356 14.77 7.91 -15.86
CA VAL A 356 14.52 7.54 -14.45
C VAL A 356 13.82 6.19 -14.38
N ALA A 357 12.76 5.96 -15.16
CA ALA A 357 12.06 4.66 -15.20
C ALA A 357 13.03 3.52 -15.60
N GLN A 358 13.91 3.77 -16.57
CA GLN A 358 14.91 2.78 -16.99
C GLN A 358 15.89 2.45 -15.86
N THR A 359 16.32 3.45 -15.08
CA THR A 359 17.17 3.24 -13.88
C THR A 359 16.50 2.34 -12.85
N TRP A 360 15.17 2.44 -12.71
CA TRP A 360 14.37 1.64 -11.77
C TRP A 360 14.02 0.24 -12.30
N GLY A 361 14.47 -0.15 -13.51
CA GLY A 361 14.25 -1.48 -14.08
C GLY A 361 13.37 -1.49 -15.33
N GLY A 362 13.01 -0.31 -15.85
CA GLY A 362 12.25 -0.16 -17.09
C GLY A 362 10.74 -0.40 -16.95
N ALA A 363 10.05 -0.48 -18.08
CA ALA A 363 8.59 -0.49 -18.17
C ALA A 363 7.91 -1.66 -17.42
N ALA A 364 8.64 -2.73 -17.14
CA ALA A 364 8.09 -3.85 -16.36
C ALA A 364 7.73 -3.44 -14.93
N VAL A 365 8.49 -2.52 -14.33
CA VAL A 365 8.37 -2.18 -12.91
C VAL A 365 8.30 -0.68 -12.63
N ALA A 366 8.48 0.18 -13.63
CA ALA A 366 8.43 1.63 -13.45
C ALA A 366 7.84 2.30 -14.69
N GLU A 367 6.79 3.08 -14.49
CA GLU A 367 6.12 3.83 -15.55
C GLU A 367 6.19 5.33 -15.24
N PRO A 368 6.57 6.22 -16.21
CA PRO A 368 6.46 7.66 -16.05
C PRO A 368 5.03 8.10 -15.69
N VAL A 369 4.91 9.03 -14.74
CA VAL A 369 3.62 9.60 -14.33
C VAL A 369 3.63 11.11 -14.37
N ASN A 370 2.44 11.73 -14.47
CA ASN A 370 2.28 13.17 -14.66
C ASN A 370 1.43 13.83 -13.56
N GLY A 371 0.90 13.04 -12.61
CA GLY A 371 0.08 13.48 -11.51
C GLY A 371 0.64 13.03 -10.15
N ILE A 372 -0.03 13.47 -9.08
CA ILE A 372 0.32 13.11 -7.71
C ILE A 372 -0.25 11.75 -7.30
N PHE A 373 -1.28 11.25 -7.98
CA PHE A 373 -1.87 9.96 -7.68
C PHE A 373 -1.26 8.86 -8.55
N GLY A 374 -0.75 7.84 -7.91
CA GLY A 374 -0.17 6.65 -8.56
C GLY A 374 -1.25 5.75 -9.17
N ILE A 375 -0.80 4.84 -10.05
CA ILE A 375 -1.67 3.88 -10.74
C ILE A 375 -2.38 3.00 -9.71
N GLY A 376 -3.72 2.96 -9.78
CA GLY A 376 -4.58 2.22 -8.85
C GLY A 376 -5.09 3.04 -7.66
N VAL A 377 -4.71 4.31 -7.53
CA VAL A 377 -5.31 5.24 -6.57
C VAL A 377 -6.57 5.86 -7.18
N LEU A 378 -7.67 5.88 -6.45
CA LEU A 378 -8.91 6.50 -6.89
C LEU A 378 -8.66 8.01 -7.19
N GLY A 379 -8.98 8.44 -8.39
CA GLY A 379 -8.65 9.79 -8.89
C GLY A 379 -7.46 9.82 -9.85
N HIS A 380 -6.65 8.72 -9.88
CA HIS A 380 -5.65 8.60 -10.95
C HIS A 380 -6.32 8.61 -12.32
N HIS A 381 -5.89 9.51 -13.19
CA HIS A 381 -6.34 9.58 -14.57
C HIS A 381 -5.20 10.04 -15.48
N LYS A 382 -5.36 9.83 -16.77
CA LYS A 382 -4.35 10.24 -17.74
C LYS A 382 -4.53 11.71 -18.11
N PHE A 383 -3.62 12.54 -17.68
CA PHE A 383 -3.47 13.92 -18.11
C PHE A 383 -1.99 14.28 -18.19
N ASP A 384 -1.65 15.36 -18.89
CA ASP A 384 -0.29 15.85 -19.00
C ASP A 384 -0.29 17.36 -19.25
N LEU A 385 0.05 18.12 -18.21
CA LEU A 385 0.20 19.58 -18.30
C LEU A 385 1.56 20.00 -18.86
N TYR A 386 2.54 19.08 -18.85
CA TYR A 386 3.92 19.35 -19.23
C TYR A 386 4.42 18.31 -20.25
N PRO A 387 3.76 18.21 -21.42
CA PRO A 387 4.03 17.14 -22.39
C PRO A 387 5.44 17.20 -22.94
N SER A 388 6.05 16.03 -23.08
CA SER A 388 7.32 15.83 -23.75
C SER A 388 7.32 14.51 -24.52
N THR A 389 8.09 14.45 -25.62
CA THR A 389 8.17 13.24 -26.45
C THR A 389 8.71 12.07 -25.62
N ASP A 390 7.98 10.96 -25.55
CA ASP A 390 8.32 9.74 -24.83
C ASP A 390 8.71 9.97 -23.36
N SER A 391 8.19 11.00 -22.71
CA SER A 391 8.53 11.40 -21.33
C SER A 391 10.03 11.70 -21.11
N LYS A 392 10.76 12.12 -22.17
CA LYS A 392 12.21 12.41 -22.14
C LYS A 392 12.56 13.83 -21.71
N GLY A 393 11.54 14.62 -21.36
CA GLY A 393 11.68 16.04 -21.09
C GLY A 393 11.84 16.89 -22.37
N ASP A 394 11.85 18.21 -22.18
CA ASP A 394 12.08 19.23 -23.22
C ASP A 394 13.07 20.28 -22.67
N PRO A 395 14.40 20.02 -22.75
CA PRO A 395 15.40 20.91 -22.18
C PRO A 395 15.37 22.33 -22.79
N GLU A 396 14.97 22.49 -24.05
CA GLU A 396 14.94 23.81 -24.70
C GLU A 396 13.76 24.64 -24.16
N LYS A 397 12.61 24.02 -23.96
CA LYS A 397 11.47 24.67 -23.30
C LYS A 397 11.78 25.03 -21.85
N ALA A 398 12.49 24.15 -21.12
CA ALA A 398 12.95 24.43 -19.76
C ALA A 398 13.87 25.66 -19.72
N LYS A 399 14.86 25.75 -20.63
CA LYS A 399 15.75 26.93 -20.74
C LYS A 399 14.96 28.21 -21.06
N ALA A 400 13.99 28.15 -21.94
CA ALA A 400 13.16 29.31 -22.28
C ALA A 400 12.41 29.81 -21.05
N LEU A 401 11.77 28.92 -20.28
CA LEU A 401 11.06 29.29 -19.04
C LEU A 401 11.99 29.86 -17.99
N LEU A 402 13.20 29.32 -17.83
CA LEU A 402 14.22 29.86 -16.92
C LEU A 402 14.64 31.28 -17.34
N ALA A 403 14.87 31.49 -18.63
CA ALA A 403 15.23 32.82 -19.16
C ALA A 403 14.10 33.84 -18.95
N GLU A 404 12.84 33.47 -19.18
CA GLU A 404 11.65 34.30 -18.93
C GLU A 404 11.50 34.63 -17.42
N ALA A 405 11.90 33.71 -16.55
CA ALA A 405 11.91 33.92 -15.11
C ALA A 405 13.11 34.75 -14.59
N GLY A 406 14.03 35.15 -15.49
CA GLY A 406 15.21 35.96 -15.13
C GLY A 406 16.50 35.16 -14.91
N PHE A 407 16.54 33.87 -15.28
CA PHE A 407 17.68 32.98 -15.12
C PHE A 407 18.21 32.47 -16.49
N PRO A 408 18.62 33.35 -17.42
CA PRO A 408 19.07 32.95 -18.77
C PRO A 408 20.37 32.12 -18.77
N ASN A 409 21.15 32.18 -17.68
CA ASN A 409 22.37 31.42 -17.51
C ASN A 409 22.18 30.12 -16.68
N GLY A 410 20.92 29.75 -16.40
CA GLY A 410 20.59 28.60 -15.57
C GLY A 410 20.63 28.90 -14.08
N ILE A 411 20.40 27.85 -13.27
CA ILE A 411 20.39 27.91 -11.79
C ILE A 411 21.12 26.72 -11.20
N THR A 412 21.56 26.86 -9.93
CA THR A 412 22.17 25.76 -9.17
C THR A 412 21.23 25.37 -8.01
N LEU A 413 20.87 24.09 -7.92
CA LEU A 413 19.95 23.56 -6.91
C LEU A 413 20.62 22.48 -6.06
N LYS A 414 20.36 22.51 -4.75
CA LYS A 414 20.82 21.51 -3.77
C LYS A 414 19.82 20.36 -3.71
N MET A 415 20.29 19.13 -3.92
CA MET A 415 19.45 17.95 -3.88
C MET A 415 20.04 16.86 -2.96
N PRO A 416 19.50 16.66 -1.75
CA PRO A 416 19.84 15.49 -0.95
C PRO A 416 19.23 14.23 -1.56
N TYR A 417 19.88 13.10 -1.35
CA TYR A 417 19.36 11.80 -1.74
C TYR A 417 19.75 10.72 -0.74
N ARG A 418 18.96 9.64 -0.65
CA ARG A 418 19.29 8.50 0.21
C ARG A 418 20.48 7.74 -0.39
N ASN A 419 21.46 7.43 0.47
CA ASN A 419 22.65 6.68 0.06
C ASN A 419 22.33 5.17 -0.02
N ARG A 420 21.54 4.79 -1.03
CA ARG A 420 21.24 3.41 -1.46
C ARG A 420 21.49 3.32 -2.96
N ASP A 421 21.93 2.18 -3.43
CA ASP A 421 22.40 2.02 -4.84
C ASP A 421 21.42 2.54 -5.88
N LEU A 422 20.12 2.21 -5.72
CA LEU A 422 19.09 2.61 -6.67
C LEU A 422 18.83 4.12 -6.63
N GLU A 423 18.79 4.72 -5.46
CA GLU A 423 18.59 6.16 -5.28
C GLU A 423 19.83 6.96 -5.67
N VAL A 424 21.03 6.41 -5.48
CA VAL A 424 22.29 7.00 -6.00
C VAL A 424 22.25 7.07 -7.53
N ALA A 425 21.91 5.96 -8.19
CA ALA A 425 21.78 5.90 -9.65
C ALA A 425 20.67 6.84 -10.18
N SER A 426 19.53 6.89 -9.47
CA SER A 426 18.42 7.79 -9.81
C SER A 426 18.81 9.26 -9.68
N ALA A 427 19.51 9.64 -8.60
CA ALA A 427 19.99 10.99 -8.38
C ALA A 427 20.96 11.45 -9.48
N ALA A 428 21.88 10.58 -9.89
CA ALA A 428 22.78 10.85 -11.01
C ALA A 428 22.04 11.02 -12.35
N THR A 429 20.99 10.21 -12.60
CA THR A 429 20.13 10.31 -13.78
C THR A 429 19.38 11.64 -13.82
N ILE A 430 18.80 12.05 -12.68
CA ILE A 430 18.12 13.35 -12.53
C ILE A 430 19.11 14.50 -12.77
N GLN A 431 20.30 14.46 -12.15
CA GLN A 431 21.34 15.47 -12.33
C GLN A 431 21.72 15.63 -13.80
N ALA A 432 22.01 14.51 -14.49
CA ALA A 432 22.38 14.52 -15.91
C ALA A 432 21.22 15.05 -16.79
N SER A 433 20.00 14.72 -16.47
CA SER A 433 18.81 15.19 -17.16
C SER A 433 18.65 16.71 -17.03
N MET A 434 18.68 17.25 -15.81
CA MET A 434 18.53 18.68 -15.54
C MET A 434 19.67 19.52 -16.08
N ALA A 435 20.89 18.98 -16.14
CA ALA A 435 22.04 19.68 -16.74
C ALA A 435 21.81 20.06 -18.21
N ARG A 436 21.05 19.27 -18.98
CA ARG A 436 20.68 19.60 -20.35
C ARG A 436 19.87 20.88 -20.47
N ALA A 437 19.11 21.20 -19.41
CA ALA A 437 18.29 22.41 -19.31
C ALA A 437 19.03 23.60 -18.65
N GLY A 438 20.34 23.49 -18.39
CA GLY A 438 21.11 24.53 -17.72
C GLY A 438 20.90 24.57 -16.20
N ILE A 439 20.37 23.50 -15.61
CA ILE A 439 20.19 23.40 -14.17
C ILE A 439 21.30 22.53 -13.58
N THR A 440 22.15 23.13 -12.76
CA THR A 440 23.22 22.41 -12.05
C THR A 440 22.65 21.85 -10.74
N ILE A 441 22.85 20.57 -10.48
CA ILE A 441 22.42 19.92 -9.23
C ILE A 441 23.63 19.61 -8.36
N GLU A 442 23.63 20.16 -7.14
CA GLU A 442 24.56 19.82 -6.06
C GLU A 442 24.00 18.65 -5.26
N LEU A 443 24.58 17.46 -5.45
CA LEU A 443 24.14 16.22 -4.82
C LEU A 443 24.71 16.07 -3.41
N THR A 444 23.85 15.79 -2.41
CA THR A 444 24.25 15.54 -1.03
C THR A 444 23.77 14.15 -0.59
N PRO A 445 24.67 13.17 -0.39
CA PRO A 445 24.29 11.86 0.13
C PRO A 445 23.88 11.95 1.60
N VAL A 446 22.73 11.35 1.95
CA VAL A 446 22.21 11.26 3.31
C VAL A 446 21.93 9.79 3.64
N THR A 447 22.24 9.36 4.87
CA THR A 447 21.93 7.98 5.27
C THR A 447 20.43 7.72 5.15
N ALA A 448 20.04 6.49 4.82
CA ALA A 448 18.62 6.13 4.67
C ALA A 448 17.81 6.39 5.95
N ALA A 449 18.42 6.19 7.12
CA ALA A 449 17.81 6.42 8.42
C ALA A 449 17.55 7.91 8.72
N ASP A 450 18.47 8.79 8.28
CA ASP A 450 18.39 10.23 8.58
C ASP A 450 17.63 11.02 7.51
N TYR A 451 17.49 10.50 6.31
CA TYR A 451 16.93 11.23 5.17
C TYR A 451 15.56 11.84 5.48
N TYR A 452 14.62 11.02 5.94
CA TYR A 452 13.30 11.51 6.32
C TYR A 452 13.30 12.11 7.72
N SER A 453 13.82 11.37 8.71
CA SER A 453 13.67 11.73 10.12
C SER A 453 14.37 13.02 10.53
N LYS A 454 15.52 13.34 9.90
CA LYS A 454 16.35 14.50 10.31
C LYS A 454 16.61 15.52 9.19
N TYR A 455 16.38 15.16 7.92
CA TYR A 455 16.81 16.01 6.81
C TYR A 455 15.64 16.67 6.07
N VAL A 456 14.84 15.90 5.31
CA VAL A 456 13.80 16.50 4.46
C VAL A 456 12.52 16.90 5.20
N THR A 457 12.18 16.24 6.32
CA THR A 457 11.04 16.65 7.17
C THR A 457 11.39 17.74 8.17
N ASN A 458 12.66 18.08 8.31
CA ASN A 458 13.11 19.08 9.27
C ASN A 458 12.72 20.48 8.79
N ARG A 459 11.79 21.11 9.50
CA ARG A 459 11.24 22.43 9.14
C ARG A 459 12.28 23.54 9.11
N GLU A 460 13.30 23.48 9.96
CA GLU A 460 14.39 24.46 9.94
C GLU A 460 15.27 24.28 8.70
N ASN A 461 15.52 23.03 8.27
CA ASN A 461 16.23 22.77 7.02
C ASN A 461 15.47 23.33 5.79
N ILE A 462 14.14 23.16 5.78
CA ILE A 462 13.28 23.69 4.71
C ILE A 462 13.36 25.22 4.68
N LYS A 463 13.13 25.89 5.82
CA LYS A 463 13.17 27.36 5.93
C LYS A 463 14.53 27.94 5.58
N ASN A 464 15.61 27.31 6.02
CA ASN A 464 16.96 27.79 5.81
C ASN A 464 17.56 27.41 4.45
N GLY A 465 16.78 26.79 3.56
CA GLY A 465 17.24 26.38 2.23
C GLY A 465 18.44 25.44 2.27
N VAL A 466 18.45 24.49 3.23
CA VAL A 466 19.47 23.43 3.30
C VAL A 466 19.37 22.56 2.05
N TRP A 467 18.17 22.42 1.49
CA TRP A 467 17.90 21.79 0.22
C TRP A 467 16.87 22.59 -0.60
N ASP A 468 16.91 22.45 -1.91
CA ASP A 468 16.05 23.12 -2.87
C ASP A 468 15.02 22.17 -3.47
N ILE A 469 15.46 20.98 -3.82
CA ILE A 469 14.61 19.88 -4.34
C ILE A 469 15.00 18.57 -3.66
N ALA A 470 14.02 17.66 -3.49
CA ALA A 470 14.29 16.39 -2.80
C ALA A 470 13.50 15.22 -3.42
N PRO A 471 14.15 14.12 -3.85
CA PRO A 471 13.46 12.90 -4.28
C PRO A 471 12.74 12.24 -3.10
N VAL A 472 11.44 12.01 -3.21
CA VAL A 472 10.61 11.37 -2.18
C VAL A 472 9.65 10.39 -2.86
N GLY A 473 9.54 9.17 -2.34
CA GLY A 473 8.48 8.22 -2.71
C GLY A 473 7.35 8.27 -1.69
N TRP A 474 6.14 8.04 -2.18
CA TRP A 474 4.97 7.89 -1.33
C TRP A 474 4.14 6.68 -1.74
N THR A 475 3.86 5.81 -0.77
CA THR A 475 2.92 4.69 -0.93
C THR A 475 1.65 5.04 -0.17
N PRO A 476 0.47 4.98 -0.82
CA PRO A 476 -0.79 5.18 -0.12
C PRO A 476 -0.97 4.19 1.04
N ASP A 477 -1.60 4.65 2.13
CA ASP A 477 -1.79 3.82 3.32
C ASP A 477 -2.86 2.72 3.13
N TRP A 478 -3.77 2.90 2.17
CA TRP A 478 -4.74 1.88 1.75
C TRP A 478 -4.93 1.92 0.23
N VAL A 479 -5.56 0.89 -0.33
CA VAL A 479 -5.84 0.78 -1.77
C VAL A 479 -7.25 1.28 -2.11
N GLY A 480 -7.53 1.49 -3.39
CA GLY A 480 -8.82 2.00 -3.85
C GLY A 480 -9.02 3.48 -3.48
N GLY A 481 -9.71 3.76 -2.41
CA GLY A 481 -10.04 5.13 -1.98
C GLY A 481 -8.90 5.98 -1.42
N ALA A 482 -7.64 5.67 -1.68
CA ALA A 482 -6.45 6.17 -0.97
C ALA A 482 -5.99 7.60 -1.33
N ALA A 483 -6.66 8.32 -2.23
CA ALA A 483 -6.23 9.66 -2.66
C ALA A 483 -6.05 10.64 -1.47
N ARG A 484 -6.90 10.53 -0.44
CA ARG A 484 -6.77 11.30 0.79
C ARG A 484 -5.43 11.07 1.48
N SER A 485 -4.95 9.82 1.57
CA SER A 485 -3.68 9.48 2.22
C SER A 485 -2.45 9.96 1.44
N VAL A 486 -2.63 10.32 0.18
CA VAL A 486 -1.60 10.99 -0.64
C VAL A 486 -1.69 12.52 -0.48
N PHE A 487 -2.88 13.09 -0.70
CA PHE A 487 -3.05 14.55 -0.73
C PHE A 487 -2.90 15.20 0.64
N GLN A 488 -3.60 14.68 1.65
CA GLN A 488 -3.70 15.36 2.95
C GLN A 488 -2.34 15.54 3.64
N PRO A 489 -1.46 14.53 3.75
CA PRO A 489 -0.18 14.71 4.43
C PRO A 489 0.85 15.53 3.63
N GLN A 490 0.76 15.54 2.28
CA GLN A 490 1.81 16.09 1.44
C GLN A 490 1.46 17.42 0.78
N PHE A 491 0.17 17.68 0.53
CA PHE A 491 -0.29 18.81 -0.28
C PHE A 491 -1.37 19.67 0.39
N SER A 492 -1.82 19.31 1.59
CA SER A 492 -2.77 20.09 2.38
C SER A 492 -2.06 20.81 3.53
N TYR A 493 -2.58 21.98 3.90
CA TYR A 493 -2.11 22.75 5.06
C TYR A 493 -3.16 22.68 6.18
N SER A 494 -3.11 21.64 7.00
CA SER A 494 -3.98 21.49 8.17
C SER A 494 -3.15 21.40 9.45
N GLY A 495 -3.01 22.50 10.18
CA GLY A 495 -2.52 22.55 11.56
C GLY A 495 -1.04 22.16 11.78
N ALA A 496 -0.70 21.82 13.03
CA ALA A 496 0.67 21.60 13.50
C ALA A 496 1.37 20.32 12.99
N GLN A 497 0.65 19.43 12.29
CA GLN A 497 1.15 18.10 11.90
C GLN A 497 1.60 17.97 10.44
N GLN A 498 2.15 19.04 9.87
CA GLN A 498 2.55 19.04 8.45
C GLN A 498 3.95 18.45 8.21
N LYS A 499 4.25 17.39 8.90
CA LYS A 499 5.56 16.74 8.82
C LYS A 499 5.96 16.36 7.39
N TYR A 500 5.01 15.94 6.59
CA TYR A 500 5.21 15.41 5.24
C TYR A 500 4.87 16.39 4.11
N ASN A 501 4.37 17.59 4.42
CA ASN A 501 4.23 18.64 3.41
C ASN A 501 5.59 19.33 3.19
N TYR A 502 6.46 18.66 2.45
CA TYR A 502 7.85 19.08 2.21
C TYR A 502 7.95 20.39 1.46
N THR A 503 6.99 20.66 0.59
CA THR A 503 6.95 21.86 -0.26
C THR A 503 6.39 23.07 0.45
N ASN A 504 5.77 22.91 1.61
CA ASN A 504 4.94 23.91 2.26
C ASN A 504 3.78 24.41 1.37
N TYR A 505 3.30 23.54 0.47
CA TYR A 505 2.21 23.83 -0.45
C TYR A 505 0.89 24.04 0.30
N ASN A 506 0.13 25.04 -0.13
CA ASN A 506 -1.24 25.27 0.29
C ASN A 506 -2.00 25.95 -0.84
N ASN A 507 -3.11 25.37 -1.25
CA ASN A 507 -4.01 25.96 -2.24
C ASN A 507 -5.45 25.75 -1.78
N ASP A 508 -6.14 26.86 -1.49
CA ASP A 508 -7.52 26.83 -0.96
C ASP A 508 -8.49 26.10 -1.90
N LYS A 509 -8.31 26.25 -3.22
CA LYS A 509 -9.15 25.57 -4.21
C LYS A 509 -8.93 24.07 -4.22
N ALA A 510 -7.67 23.61 -4.11
CA ALA A 510 -7.36 22.20 -3.99
C ALA A 510 -7.97 21.60 -2.71
N ASN A 511 -7.84 22.32 -1.58
CA ASN A 511 -8.41 21.92 -0.30
C ASN A 511 -9.96 21.85 -0.35
N GLU A 512 -10.61 22.85 -1.00
CA GLU A 512 -12.06 22.85 -1.19
C GLU A 512 -12.55 21.64 -2.00
N VAL A 513 -11.90 21.36 -3.14
CA VAL A 513 -12.27 20.23 -4.00
C VAL A 513 -11.95 18.90 -3.31
N ALA A 514 -10.85 18.80 -2.56
CA ALA A 514 -10.53 17.61 -1.75
C ALA A 514 -11.59 17.35 -0.67
N ALA A 515 -12.09 18.39 0.01
CA ALA A 515 -13.18 18.26 0.95
C ALA A 515 -14.48 17.76 0.28
N GLN A 516 -14.78 18.23 -0.94
CA GLN A 516 -15.90 17.71 -1.74
C GLN A 516 -15.70 16.23 -2.10
N ALA A 517 -14.48 15.84 -2.49
CA ALA A 517 -14.13 14.45 -2.81
C ALA A 517 -14.31 13.50 -1.62
N ILE A 518 -13.88 13.95 -0.42
CA ILE A 518 -14.05 13.19 0.82
C ILE A 518 -15.53 12.99 1.16
N ASN A 519 -16.36 14.00 0.86
CA ASN A 519 -17.80 13.99 1.13
C ASN A 519 -18.64 13.37 0.01
N ALA A 520 -18.06 13.01 -1.13
CA ALA A 520 -18.77 12.43 -2.26
C ALA A 520 -19.36 11.04 -1.88
N THR A 521 -20.52 10.72 -2.47
CA THR A 521 -21.29 9.54 -2.11
C THR A 521 -21.14 8.39 -3.09
N THR A 522 -20.51 8.63 -4.25
CA THR A 522 -20.25 7.60 -5.25
C THR A 522 -18.77 7.53 -5.61
N PRO A 523 -18.24 6.34 -5.94
CA PRO A 523 -16.85 6.18 -6.39
C PRO A 523 -16.51 7.02 -7.61
N GLU A 524 -17.46 7.18 -8.55
CA GLU A 524 -17.26 7.92 -9.79
C GLU A 524 -17.11 9.43 -9.52
N GLU A 525 -17.96 9.98 -8.64
CA GLU A 525 -17.86 11.37 -8.22
C GLU A 525 -16.58 11.62 -7.44
N THR A 526 -16.25 10.73 -6.50
CA THR A 526 -15.02 10.76 -5.73
C THR A 526 -13.79 10.76 -6.63
N ALA A 527 -13.73 9.84 -7.61
CA ALA A 527 -12.62 9.76 -8.57
C ALA A 527 -12.49 11.05 -9.40
N LYS A 528 -13.61 11.59 -9.89
CA LYS A 528 -13.63 12.83 -10.66
C LYS A 528 -13.10 14.01 -9.86
N LEU A 529 -13.53 14.16 -8.61
CA LEU A 529 -13.11 15.28 -7.75
C LEU A 529 -11.63 15.16 -7.37
N TRP A 530 -11.14 13.95 -7.02
CA TRP A 530 -9.71 13.74 -6.80
C TRP A 530 -8.88 14.00 -8.05
N GLY A 531 -9.37 13.64 -9.23
CA GLY A 531 -8.73 14.01 -10.50
C GLY A 531 -8.58 15.51 -10.68
N GLN A 532 -9.60 16.30 -10.31
CA GLN A 532 -9.51 17.76 -10.31
C GLN A 532 -8.49 18.30 -9.30
N VAL A 533 -8.39 17.67 -8.11
CA VAL A 533 -7.35 18.03 -7.12
C VAL A 533 -5.96 17.82 -7.72
N ASP A 534 -5.74 16.68 -8.40
CA ASP A 534 -4.47 16.38 -9.06
C ASP A 534 -4.09 17.46 -10.09
N GLU A 535 -5.01 17.82 -10.97
CA GLU A 535 -4.80 18.86 -11.99
C GLU A 535 -4.49 20.24 -11.36
N ILE A 536 -5.18 20.62 -10.26
CA ILE A 536 -4.92 21.88 -9.55
C ILE A 536 -3.53 21.88 -8.96
N VAL A 537 -3.15 20.81 -8.24
CA VAL A 537 -1.81 20.69 -7.63
C VAL A 537 -0.74 20.75 -8.73
N MET A 538 -0.91 19.99 -9.79
CA MET A 538 0.06 19.98 -10.89
C MET A 538 0.11 21.31 -11.65
N GLY A 539 -0.98 22.08 -11.70
CA GLY A 539 -1.00 23.43 -12.25
C GLY A 539 -0.05 24.38 -11.50
N ASP A 540 0.07 24.22 -10.19
CA ASP A 540 0.99 24.98 -9.33
C ASP A 540 2.42 24.41 -9.30
N ALA A 541 2.61 23.20 -9.82
CA ALA A 541 3.90 22.50 -9.94
C ALA A 541 4.75 22.46 -8.65
N PRO A 542 4.21 22.07 -7.48
CA PRO A 542 5.00 21.99 -6.26
C PRO A 542 5.91 20.77 -6.23
N VAL A 543 5.68 19.80 -7.08
CA VAL A 543 6.45 18.57 -7.25
C VAL A 543 6.66 18.27 -8.72
N VAL A 544 7.70 17.49 -9.03
CA VAL A 544 7.85 16.83 -10.33
C VAL A 544 7.53 15.35 -10.14
N PRO A 545 6.37 14.84 -10.60
CA PRO A 545 6.12 13.41 -10.63
C PRO A 545 7.11 12.73 -11.56
N LEU A 546 7.70 11.62 -11.10
CA LEU A 546 8.70 10.88 -11.86
C LEU A 546 8.12 9.59 -12.43
N ILE A 547 7.86 8.64 -11.56
CA ILE A 547 7.42 7.30 -11.90
C ILE A 547 6.45 6.74 -10.86
N ALA A 548 5.53 5.91 -11.31
CA ALA A 548 4.87 4.92 -10.49
C ALA A 548 5.66 3.61 -10.59
N ASN A 549 6.07 3.06 -9.45
CA ASN A 549 6.81 1.80 -9.45
C ASN A 549 5.94 0.65 -8.95
N LYS A 550 6.21 -0.52 -9.50
CA LYS A 550 5.64 -1.80 -9.11
C LYS A 550 6.63 -2.55 -8.22
N ASN A 551 6.13 -3.44 -7.39
CA ASN A 551 6.94 -4.32 -6.57
C ASN A 551 7.15 -5.64 -7.33
N PRO A 552 8.35 -5.92 -7.88
CA PRO A 552 8.61 -7.19 -8.54
C PRO A 552 8.79 -8.29 -7.50
N ARG A 553 7.93 -9.31 -7.58
CA ARG A 553 7.91 -10.48 -6.70
C ARG A 553 8.10 -11.74 -7.52
N TYR A 554 8.76 -12.73 -6.93
CA TYR A 554 9.02 -14.01 -7.57
C TYR A 554 8.61 -15.15 -6.64
N HIS A 555 7.97 -16.18 -7.18
CA HIS A 555 7.59 -17.38 -6.45
C HIS A 555 8.17 -18.65 -7.10
N SER A 556 8.24 -19.75 -6.34
CA SER A 556 8.67 -21.03 -6.87
C SER A 556 7.63 -21.65 -7.80
N GLU A 557 8.04 -22.65 -8.57
CA GLU A 557 7.17 -23.44 -9.46
C GLU A 557 6.04 -24.15 -8.71
N ALA A 558 6.28 -24.55 -7.46
CA ALA A 558 5.31 -25.24 -6.63
C ALA A 558 4.15 -24.35 -6.19
N VAL A 559 4.30 -23.04 -6.23
CA VAL A 559 3.25 -22.08 -5.82
C VAL A 559 2.17 -22.01 -6.86
N LYS A 560 0.94 -22.33 -6.45
CA LYS A 560 -0.26 -22.21 -7.27
C LYS A 560 -1.24 -21.22 -6.65
N ASN A 561 -2.11 -20.66 -7.48
CA ASN A 561 -3.09 -19.65 -7.09
C ASN A 561 -2.41 -18.40 -6.46
N TYR A 562 -1.31 -17.95 -7.06
CA TYR A 562 -0.66 -16.70 -6.65
C TYR A 562 -1.59 -15.53 -6.95
N GLN A 563 -2.28 -15.06 -5.92
CA GLN A 563 -3.18 -13.91 -5.94
C GLN A 563 -2.72 -12.92 -4.87
N ILE A 564 -3.09 -11.67 -5.02
CA ILE A 564 -2.87 -10.65 -3.98
C ILE A 564 -4.21 -10.07 -3.54
N TYR A 565 -4.30 -9.67 -2.30
CA TYR A 565 -5.41 -8.85 -1.81
C TYR A 565 -4.97 -7.38 -1.71
N GLY A 566 -5.92 -6.46 -1.55
CA GLY A 566 -5.66 -5.03 -1.66
C GLY A 566 -4.44 -4.49 -0.91
N LEU A 567 -4.17 -4.96 0.31
CA LEU A 567 -3.06 -4.52 1.15
C LEU A 567 -1.81 -5.41 1.05
N GLY A 568 -1.93 -6.59 0.44
CA GLY A 568 -0.81 -7.54 0.29
C GLY A 568 0.05 -7.21 -0.92
N VAL A 569 1.34 -7.53 -0.85
CA VAL A 569 2.30 -7.31 -1.93
C VAL A 569 3.13 -8.56 -2.28
N GLU A 570 3.11 -9.60 -1.43
CA GLU A 570 3.91 -10.84 -1.58
C GLU A 570 3.07 -12.07 -1.96
N GLY A 571 1.83 -11.90 -2.37
CA GLY A 571 0.86 -12.99 -2.53
C GLY A 571 0.04 -13.20 -1.25
N ASP A 572 -1.18 -13.71 -1.39
CA ASP A 572 -2.02 -14.05 -0.24
C ASP A 572 -1.69 -15.45 0.28
N TRP A 573 -0.91 -15.53 1.34
CA TRP A 573 -0.46 -16.79 1.95
C TRP A 573 -1.61 -17.71 2.34
N THR A 574 -2.78 -17.13 2.65
CA THR A 574 -3.96 -17.89 3.08
C THR A 574 -4.71 -18.56 1.94
N ASN A 575 -4.40 -18.19 0.69
CA ASN A 575 -5.07 -18.69 -0.52
C ASN A 575 -4.13 -19.41 -1.50
N ILE A 576 -2.83 -19.43 -1.22
CA ILE A 576 -1.84 -20.21 -1.97
C ILE A 576 -1.98 -21.70 -1.61
N TRP A 577 -1.85 -22.57 -2.61
CA TRP A 577 -1.66 -24.00 -2.43
C TRP A 577 -0.41 -24.47 -3.18
N LEU A 578 0.09 -25.65 -2.83
CA LEU A 578 1.38 -26.15 -3.30
C LEU A 578 1.19 -27.41 -4.13
N ASP A 579 1.75 -27.41 -5.34
CA ASP A 579 1.83 -28.55 -6.21
C ASP A 579 3.19 -29.26 -6.04
N ARG A 580 3.29 -30.12 -5.01
CA ARG A 580 4.44 -30.98 -4.70
C ARG A 580 4.11 -32.10 -3.74
#